data_84aeb382182a4b72e031748e525de1cd
#
_entry.id   84aeb382182a4b72e031748e525de1cd
#
_cell.length_a   1.000
_cell.length_b   1.000
_cell.length_c   1.000
_cell.angle_alpha   90.00
_cell.angle_beta   90.00
_cell.angle_gamma   90.00
#
_symmetry.space_group_name_H-M   'P 1'
#
loop_
_entity.id
_entity.type
_entity.pdbx_description
1 polymer ?
#
loop_
_entity_poly.entity_id
_entity_poly.type
_entity_poly.pdbx_seq_one_letter_code
_entity_poly.pdbx_strand_id
1 'polypeptide(L)'
;MKNLAIAALIAAAAFASCACTKPEKQVIEFTALPQAAQTFVQTHFADKQVAIVYRDRELFDKDYEVIFMDGSNVDFNGSGTWTEVEDRDANGVPTAIVPAAIQEYITGRHPGQFIVEISKDTYGYDVELNTTIELEFNKSGQLRGYDD
;
A
#
# COMPACT_ATOMS: atom_id res chain seq x y z
N MET A 1 37.48 -68.44 8.06
CA MET A 1 36.26 -68.41 7.22
C MET A 1 35.10 -67.95 8.05
N LYS A 2 34.89 -66.67 8.23
CA LYS A 2 33.68 -66.13 8.83
C LYS A 2 33.46 -64.73 8.27
N ASN A 3 32.53 -64.60 7.33
CA ASN A 3 32.16 -63.34 6.74
C ASN A 3 31.29 -62.56 7.70
N LEU A 4 31.77 -61.40 8.16
CA LEU A 4 31.00 -60.49 8.98
C LEU A 4 30.39 -59.45 8.02
N ALA A 5 29.11 -59.52 7.80
CA ALA A 5 28.33 -58.51 7.09
C ALA A 5 28.05 -57.34 8.02
N ILE A 6 28.58 -56.16 7.70
CA ILE A 6 28.27 -54.92 8.40
C ILE A 6 27.11 -54.29 7.67
N ALA A 7 25.94 -54.32 8.35
CA ALA A 7 24.75 -53.59 7.88
C ALA A 7 24.90 -52.10 8.25
N ALA A 8 25.08 -51.25 7.24
CA ALA A 8 25.10 -49.81 7.41
C ALA A 8 23.64 -49.29 7.50
N LEU A 9 23.26 -48.84 8.66
CA LEU A 9 21.99 -48.14 8.89
C LEU A 9 22.11 -46.72 8.36
N ILE A 10 21.44 -46.41 7.24
CA ILE A 10 21.32 -45.04 6.74
C ILE A 10 20.12 -44.41 7.44
N ALA A 11 20.37 -43.55 8.41
CA ALA A 11 19.36 -42.71 9.01
C ALA A 11 19.04 -41.56 8.04
N ALA A 12 17.89 -41.62 7.38
CA ALA A 12 17.37 -40.54 6.59
C ALA A 12 16.85 -39.44 7.53
N ALA A 13 17.63 -38.38 7.73
CA ALA A 13 17.16 -37.17 8.40
C ALA A 13 16.22 -36.43 7.45
N ALA A 14 14.91 -36.51 7.72
CA ALA A 14 13.91 -35.68 7.05
C ALA A 14 14.09 -34.24 7.54
N PHE A 15 14.72 -33.40 6.75
CA PHE A 15 14.67 -31.96 6.92
C PHE A 15 13.27 -31.49 6.56
N ALA A 16 12.42 -31.27 7.56
CA ALA A 16 11.21 -30.50 7.39
C ALA A 16 11.61 -29.03 7.14
N SER A 17 11.76 -28.66 5.88
CA SER A 17 11.86 -27.26 5.48
C SER A 17 10.54 -26.60 5.78
N CYS A 18 10.45 -25.88 6.89
CA CYS A 18 9.38 -24.93 7.16
C CYS A 18 9.48 -23.83 6.11
N ALA A 19 8.78 -23.98 4.99
CA ALA A 19 8.61 -22.94 4.01
C ALA A 19 7.75 -21.85 4.68
N CYS A 20 8.39 -20.83 5.23
CA CYS A 20 7.74 -19.54 5.46
C CYS A 20 7.34 -19.02 4.08
N THR A 21 6.12 -19.27 3.66
CA THR A 21 5.51 -18.62 2.51
C THR A 21 5.40 -17.14 2.86
N LYS A 22 6.30 -16.32 2.31
CA LYS A 22 6.10 -14.86 2.26
C LYS A 22 4.78 -14.62 1.53
N PRO A 23 3.98 -13.65 1.97
CA PRO A 23 2.82 -13.21 1.19
C PRO A 23 3.30 -12.90 -0.23
N GLU A 24 2.71 -13.54 -1.22
CA GLU A 24 3.21 -13.50 -2.59
C GLU A 24 2.45 -12.39 -3.32
N LYS A 25 3.09 -11.22 -3.50
CA LYS A 25 2.59 -10.17 -4.39
C LYS A 25 2.54 -10.73 -5.80
N GLN A 26 1.36 -10.84 -6.37
CA GLN A 26 1.13 -11.30 -7.73
C GLN A 26 0.91 -10.12 -8.66
N VAL A 27 1.68 -10.05 -9.75
CA VAL A 27 1.41 -9.10 -10.83
C VAL A 27 0.11 -9.49 -11.54
N ILE A 28 -0.77 -8.53 -11.71
CA ILE A 28 -2.05 -8.69 -12.41
C ILE A 28 -2.23 -7.60 -13.48
N GLU A 29 -3.17 -7.81 -14.40
CA GLU A 29 -3.59 -6.80 -15.36
C GLU A 29 -4.44 -5.73 -14.67
N PHE A 30 -4.37 -4.47 -15.13
CA PHE A 30 -5.18 -3.36 -14.60
C PHE A 30 -6.69 -3.69 -14.61
N THR A 31 -7.16 -4.38 -15.64
CA THR A 31 -8.56 -4.82 -15.77
C THR A 31 -8.98 -5.89 -14.77
N ALA A 32 -8.04 -6.51 -14.07
CA ALA A 32 -8.32 -7.47 -12.99
C ALA A 32 -8.52 -6.81 -11.61
N LEU A 33 -8.31 -5.49 -11.51
CA LEU A 33 -8.68 -4.72 -10.32
C LEU A 33 -10.20 -4.69 -10.12
N PRO A 34 -10.68 -4.52 -8.88
CA PRO A 34 -12.08 -4.17 -8.63
C PRO A 34 -12.49 -2.93 -9.45
N GLN A 35 -13.72 -2.90 -9.94
CA GLN A 35 -14.23 -1.80 -10.77
C GLN A 35 -14.09 -0.42 -10.08
N ALA A 36 -14.27 -0.39 -8.76
CA ALA A 36 -14.12 0.85 -7.97
C ALA A 36 -12.68 1.40 -8.04
N ALA A 37 -11.67 0.51 -7.93
CA ALA A 37 -10.26 0.89 -8.03
C ALA A 37 -9.91 1.37 -9.45
N GLN A 38 -10.40 0.67 -10.51
CA GLN A 38 -10.21 1.12 -11.89
C GLN A 38 -10.77 2.52 -12.12
N THR A 39 -12.02 2.77 -11.65
CA THR A 39 -12.68 4.07 -11.76
C THR A 39 -11.92 5.15 -11.00
N PHE A 40 -11.43 4.85 -9.80
CA PHE A 40 -10.64 5.79 -8.99
C PHE A 40 -9.37 6.23 -9.73
N VAL A 41 -8.58 5.28 -10.23
CA VAL A 41 -7.36 5.57 -11.00
C VAL A 41 -7.68 6.39 -12.25
N GLN A 42 -8.69 6.00 -13.02
CA GLN A 42 -9.08 6.71 -14.23
C GLN A 42 -9.60 8.13 -13.98
N THR A 43 -10.16 8.37 -12.80
CA THR A 43 -10.71 9.70 -12.44
C THR A 43 -9.63 10.64 -11.88
N HIS A 44 -8.74 10.13 -11.04
CA HIS A 44 -7.81 10.97 -10.28
C HIS A 44 -6.39 10.96 -10.82
N PHE A 45 -6.03 9.97 -11.65
CA PHE A 45 -4.69 9.74 -12.20
C PHE A 45 -4.72 9.50 -13.71
N ALA A 46 -5.66 10.16 -14.41
CA ALA A 46 -5.85 9.99 -15.86
C ALA A 46 -4.63 10.38 -16.70
N ASP A 47 -3.79 11.27 -16.19
CA ASP A 47 -2.57 11.77 -16.79
C ASP A 47 -1.33 10.92 -16.48
N LYS A 48 -1.44 9.96 -15.54
CA LYS A 48 -0.34 9.07 -15.16
C LYS A 48 -0.42 7.73 -15.89
N GLN A 49 0.73 7.22 -16.26
CA GLN A 49 0.84 5.91 -16.88
C GLN A 49 1.08 4.83 -15.81
N VAL A 50 0.21 3.83 -15.76
CA VAL A 50 0.39 2.66 -14.88
C VAL A 50 1.62 1.86 -15.34
N ALA A 51 2.54 1.61 -14.41
CA ALA A 51 3.72 0.78 -14.63
C ALA A 51 3.44 -0.68 -14.31
N ILE A 52 2.83 -0.94 -13.15
CA ILE A 52 2.58 -2.31 -12.67
C ILE A 52 1.42 -2.30 -11.67
N VAL A 53 0.70 -3.40 -11.63
CA VAL A 53 -0.36 -3.64 -10.65
C VAL A 53 -0.07 -4.92 -9.90
N TYR A 54 -0.09 -4.84 -8.57
CA TYR A 54 0.05 -5.98 -7.69
C TYR A 54 -1.27 -6.32 -7.02
N ARG A 55 -1.44 -7.61 -6.77
CA ARG A 55 -2.41 -8.14 -5.82
C ARG A 55 -1.66 -8.86 -4.73
N ASP A 56 -1.85 -8.43 -3.48
CA ASP A 56 -1.39 -9.15 -2.32
C ASP A 56 -2.43 -10.19 -1.90
N ARG A 57 -1.98 -11.34 -1.44
CA ARG A 57 -2.80 -12.42 -0.90
C ARG A 57 -2.35 -12.69 0.52
N GLU A 58 -2.74 -11.86 1.43
CA GLU A 58 -2.77 -12.29 2.82
C GLU A 58 -3.99 -13.19 3.07
N LEU A 59 -3.89 -14.06 4.07
CA LEU A 59 -4.81 -15.20 4.28
C LEU A 59 -6.31 -14.83 4.37
N PHE A 60 -6.65 -13.55 4.58
CA PHE A 60 -8.03 -13.09 4.77
C PHE A 60 -8.40 -11.82 4.01
N ASP A 61 -7.42 -11.03 3.54
CA ASP A 61 -7.65 -9.80 2.79
C ASP A 61 -6.93 -9.86 1.44
N LYS A 62 -7.61 -9.35 0.42
CA LYS A 62 -7.01 -9.13 -0.90
C LYS A 62 -6.79 -7.64 -1.01
N ASP A 63 -5.54 -7.23 -1.01
CA ASP A 63 -5.18 -5.85 -1.24
C ASP A 63 -4.57 -5.69 -2.63
N TYR A 64 -4.65 -4.50 -3.16
CA TYR A 64 -4.13 -4.18 -4.48
C TYR A 64 -3.27 -2.93 -4.40
N GLU A 65 -2.20 -2.91 -5.16
CA GLU A 65 -1.30 -1.78 -5.29
C GLU A 65 -1.15 -1.42 -6.79
N VAL A 66 -1.35 -0.16 -7.11
CA VAL A 66 -1.12 0.40 -8.45
C VAL A 66 0.06 1.33 -8.38
N ILE A 67 1.13 1.01 -9.11
CA ILE A 67 2.35 1.83 -9.21
C ILE A 67 2.37 2.48 -10.59
N PHE A 68 2.64 3.79 -10.62
CA PHE A 68 2.78 4.56 -11.84
C PHE A 68 4.24 4.69 -12.28
N MET A 69 4.45 5.10 -13.53
CA MET A 69 5.80 5.22 -14.12
C MET A 69 6.67 6.29 -13.45
N ASP A 70 6.07 7.26 -12.78
CA ASP A 70 6.76 8.31 -12.03
C ASP A 70 7.10 7.91 -10.57
N GLY A 71 6.70 6.69 -10.16
CA GLY A 71 6.94 6.15 -8.84
C GLY A 71 5.81 6.44 -7.83
N SER A 72 4.80 7.25 -8.18
CA SER A 72 3.62 7.40 -7.35
C SER A 72 2.84 6.08 -7.27
N ASN A 73 2.07 5.88 -6.21
CA ASN A 73 1.30 4.66 -6.00
C ASN A 73 -0.05 4.90 -5.33
N VAL A 74 -0.94 3.93 -5.48
CA VAL A 74 -2.24 3.89 -4.80
C VAL A 74 -2.51 2.47 -4.34
N ASP A 75 -2.80 2.35 -3.05
CA ASP A 75 -3.23 1.10 -2.43
C ASP A 75 -4.74 1.04 -2.27
N PHE A 76 -5.30 -0.15 -2.48
CA PHE A 76 -6.73 -0.43 -2.38
C PHE A 76 -6.96 -1.70 -1.56
N ASN A 77 -8.00 -1.69 -0.77
CA ASN A 77 -8.48 -2.91 -0.13
C ASN A 77 -9.20 -3.84 -1.13
N GLY A 78 -9.61 -5.01 -0.68
CA GLY A 78 -10.27 -6.03 -1.51
C GLY A 78 -11.58 -5.59 -2.18
N SER A 79 -12.23 -4.53 -1.71
CA SER A 79 -13.42 -3.95 -2.34
C SER A 79 -13.09 -2.91 -3.42
N GLY A 80 -11.82 -2.52 -3.56
CA GLY A 80 -11.37 -1.45 -4.45
C GLY A 80 -11.54 -0.04 -3.87
N THR A 81 -11.73 0.06 -2.54
CA THR A 81 -11.65 1.35 -1.85
C THR A 81 -10.19 1.67 -1.59
N TRP A 82 -9.74 2.86 -1.96
CA TRP A 82 -8.37 3.28 -1.69
C TRP A 82 -8.08 3.35 -0.18
N THR A 83 -6.88 3.00 0.21
CA THR A 83 -6.40 3.01 1.59
C THR A 83 -5.19 3.92 1.76
N GLU A 84 -4.36 4.03 0.73
CA GLU A 84 -3.19 4.89 0.72
C GLU A 84 -2.97 5.48 -0.68
N VAL A 85 -2.48 6.70 -0.74
CA VAL A 85 -2.07 7.38 -1.97
C VAL A 85 -0.76 8.11 -1.68
N GLU A 86 0.28 7.79 -2.45
CA GLU A 86 1.54 8.49 -2.45
C GLU A 86 1.79 9.14 -3.81
N ASP A 87 2.04 10.45 -3.80
CA ASP A 87 2.40 11.21 -4.99
C ASP A 87 3.38 12.32 -4.61
N ARG A 88 4.66 12.08 -4.85
CA ARG A 88 5.76 13.00 -4.50
C ARG A 88 6.17 13.90 -5.66
N ASP A 89 5.33 14.01 -6.69
CA ASP A 89 5.55 15.00 -7.73
C ASP A 89 5.30 16.45 -7.24
N ALA A 90 5.53 17.44 -8.09
CA ALA A 90 5.41 18.85 -7.71
C ALA A 90 3.97 19.30 -7.34
N ASN A 91 2.96 18.49 -7.65
CA ASN A 91 1.56 18.77 -7.35
C ASN A 91 1.06 18.01 -6.12
N GLY A 92 1.74 16.90 -5.78
CA GLY A 92 1.36 16.01 -4.69
C GLY A 92 0.04 15.28 -4.94
N VAL A 93 -0.51 14.75 -3.87
CA VAL A 93 -1.77 14.00 -3.89
C VAL A 93 -2.92 14.85 -4.44
N PRO A 94 -3.75 14.33 -5.38
CA PRO A 94 -4.89 15.06 -5.91
C PRO A 94 -5.84 15.58 -4.83
N THR A 95 -6.06 16.89 -4.78
CA THR A 95 -6.88 17.53 -3.74
C THR A 95 -8.31 16.99 -3.68
N ALA A 96 -8.84 16.48 -4.80
CA ALA A 96 -10.18 15.92 -4.89
C ALA A 96 -10.41 14.69 -3.98
N ILE A 97 -9.35 13.98 -3.58
CA ILE A 97 -9.46 12.81 -2.68
C ILE A 97 -9.24 13.15 -1.21
N VAL A 98 -8.72 14.34 -0.91
CA VAL A 98 -8.42 14.80 0.45
C VAL A 98 -9.69 15.40 1.07
N PRO A 99 -10.10 15.00 2.29
CA PRO A 99 -11.22 15.62 2.97
C PRO A 99 -11.07 17.14 3.12
N ALA A 100 -12.14 17.91 2.90
CA ALA A 100 -12.10 19.37 2.92
C ALA A 100 -11.54 19.95 4.22
N ALA A 101 -11.88 19.36 5.38
CA ALA A 101 -11.39 19.81 6.68
C ALA A 101 -9.85 19.64 6.81
N ILE A 102 -9.27 18.60 6.21
CA ILE A 102 -7.82 18.41 6.17
C ILE A 102 -7.18 19.46 5.26
N GLN A 103 -7.77 19.70 4.07
CA GLN A 103 -7.26 20.74 3.16
C GLN A 103 -7.28 22.13 3.82
N GLU A 104 -8.37 22.48 4.50
CA GLU A 104 -8.50 23.74 5.25
C GLU A 104 -7.40 23.86 6.32
N TYR A 105 -7.16 22.78 7.08
CA TYR A 105 -6.14 22.75 8.10
C TYR A 105 -4.74 23.00 7.49
N ILE A 106 -4.38 22.24 6.44
CA ILE A 106 -3.08 22.36 5.78
C ILE A 106 -2.89 23.78 5.22
N THR A 107 -3.88 24.30 4.50
CA THR A 107 -3.82 25.65 3.91
C THR A 107 -3.64 26.73 4.97
N GLY A 108 -4.30 26.60 6.13
CA GLY A 108 -4.27 27.59 7.20
C GLY A 108 -3.04 27.51 8.09
N ARG A 109 -2.48 26.32 8.28
CA ARG A 109 -1.37 26.08 9.23
C ARG A 109 -0.03 25.82 8.57
N HIS A 110 -0.04 25.34 7.34
CA HIS A 110 1.14 24.99 6.56
C HIS A 110 1.11 25.65 5.18
N PRO A 111 1.06 26.99 5.10
CA PRO A 111 0.90 27.69 3.83
C PRO A 111 2.05 27.39 2.87
N GLY A 112 1.72 27.07 1.62
CA GLY A 112 2.69 26.72 0.59
C GLY A 112 3.19 25.28 0.64
N GLN A 113 2.74 24.47 1.59
CA GLN A 113 2.99 23.03 1.63
C GLN A 113 1.84 22.26 1.01
N PHE A 114 2.12 21.05 0.54
CA PHE A 114 1.14 20.16 -0.05
C PHE A 114 1.34 18.72 0.44
N ILE A 115 0.30 17.93 0.32
CA ILE A 115 0.27 16.54 0.76
C ILE A 115 0.99 15.69 -0.29
N VAL A 116 1.95 14.88 0.14
CA VAL A 116 2.65 13.89 -0.70
C VAL A 116 2.22 12.47 -0.43
N GLU A 117 1.61 12.23 0.74
CA GLU A 117 1.05 10.93 1.10
C GLU A 117 -0.18 11.13 1.98
N ILE A 118 -1.20 10.34 1.76
CA ILE A 118 -2.37 10.24 2.61
C ILE A 118 -2.79 8.79 2.72
N SER A 119 -2.90 8.29 3.94
CA SER A 119 -3.51 7.00 4.23
C SER A 119 -4.79 7.17 5.03
N LYS A 120 -5.64 6.16 5.02
CA LYS A 120 -6.85 6.12 5.83
C LYS A 120 -7.14 4.73 6.36
N ASP A 121 -7.58 4.69 7.59
CA ASP A 121 -7.99 3.48 8.27
C ASP A 121 -9.35 3.63 8.98
N THR A 122 -9.61 2.74 9.93
CA THR A 122 -10.81 2.78 10.76
C THR A 122 -10.81 3.92 11.79
N TYR A 123 -9.70 4.59 12.02
CA TYR A 123 -9.55 5.64 13.04
C TYR A 123 -9.51 7.04 12.46
N GLY A 124 -9.02 7.20 11.24
CA GLY A 124 -8.90 8.51 10.60
C GLY A 124 -8.01 8.52 9.37
N TYR A 125 -7.15 9.53 9.32
CA TYR A 125 -6.21 9.77 8.23
C TYR A 125 -4.84 10.11 8.80
N ASP A 126 -3.79 9.57 8.16
CA ASP A 126 -2.42 9.98 8.34
C ASP A 126 -1.97 10.69 7.06
N VAL A 127 -1.27 11.81 7.21
CA VAL A 127 -0.91 12.70 6.11
C VAL A 127 0.54 13.12 6.23
N GLU A 128 1.33 12.90 5.18
CA GLU A 128 2.69 13.45 5.07
C GLU A 128 2.69 14.65 4.13
N LEU A 129 3.36 15.73 4.55
CA LEU A 129 3.60 16.92 3.73
C LEU A 129 4.93 16.84 2.98
N ASN A 130 5.07 17.60 1.91
CA ASN A 130 6.31 17.71 1.13
C ASN A 130 7.54 18.19 1.93
N THR A 131 7.35 18.58 3.17
CA THR A 131 8.38 18.97 4.14
C THR A 131 8.66 17.88 5.17
N THR A 132 8.16 16.67 4.96
CA THR A 132 8.28 15.51 5.88
C THR A 132 7.59 15.67 7.23
N ILE A 133 6.63 16.61 7.34
CA ILE A 133 5.77 16.73 8.52
C ILE A 133 4.67 15.70 8.40
N GLU A 134 4.51 14.86 9.41
CA GLU A 134 3.45 13.88 9.52
C GLU A 134 2.35 14.35 10.48
N LEU A 135 1.10 14.19 10.06
CA LEU A 135 -0.08 14.72 10.74
C LEU A 135 -1.16 13.64 10.83
N GLU A 136 -1.66 13.39 12.03
CA GLU A 136 -2.78 12.49 12.27
C GLU A 136 -4.10 13.26 12.36
N PHE A 137 -5.12 12.79 11.66
CA PHE A 137 -6.48 13.33 11.71
C PHE A 137 -7.50 12.26 12.08
N ASN A 138 -8.56 12.65 12.78
CA ASN A 138 -9.70 11.76 12.99
C ASN A 138 -10.57 11.65 11.72
N LYS A 139 -11.60 10.80 11.73
CA LYS A 139 -12.54 10.61 10.61
C LYS A 139 -13.24 11.88 10.13
N SER A 140 -13.37 12.88 11.01
CA SER A 140 -13.97 14.17 10.67
C SER A 140 -12.96 15.18 10.11
N GLY A 141 -11.68 14.77 9.94
CA GLY A 141 -10.61 15.65 9.46
C GLY A 141 -10.11 16.65 10.51
N GLN A 142 -10.33 16.39 11.79
CA GLN A 142 -9.78 17.20 12.87
C GLN A 142 -8.43 16.64 13.30
N LEU A 143 -7.44 17.52 13.46
CA LEU A 143 -6.10 17.13 13.90
C LEU A 143 -6.15 16.42 15.25
N ARG A 144 -5.44 15.30 15.36
CA ARG A 144 -5.20 14.55 16.60
C ARG A 144 -3.79 14.80 17.14
N GLY A 145 -2.81 14.88 16.25
CA GLY A 145 -1.39 15.02 16.63
C GLY A 145 -0.47 15.16 15.44
N TYR A 146 0.79 15.29 15.77
CA TYR A 146 1.91 15.15 14.86
C TYR A 146 2.59 13.84 15.20
N ASP A 147 2.94 13.07 14.20
CA ASP A 147 3.80 11.89 14.38
C ASP A 147 5.26 12.37 14.33
N ASP A 148 6.07 11.88 15.32
CA ASP A 148 7.49 12.28 15.50
C ASP A 148 8.43 11.18 14.97
#